data_7355908f3a05dd09e5cf299ab73f5070
#
_entry.id   7355908f3a05dd09e5cf299ab73f5070
#
_cell.length_a   1.000
_cell.length_b   1.000
_cell.length_c   1.000
_cell.angle_alpha   90.00
_cell.angle_beta   90.00
_cell.angle_gamma   90.00
#
_symmetry.space_group_name_H-M   'P 1'
#
loop_
_entity.id
_entity.type
_entity.pdbx_description
1 polymer ?
#
loop_
_entity_poly.entity_id
_entity_poly.type
_entity_poly.pdbx_seq_one_letter_code
_entity_poly.pdbx_strand_id
1 'polypeptide(L)'
;MDANREVNTSGPNAQPARAEISPEHFVPDHVFVYVTKGELRAYDGNKNYTLKADEYCLVRKNHLVRYDKENPEFERIVICFEEAFLKAFQEKHNIQVNYFNSDDAFISVPKNKIIPDFICSLKLYYDNLGKINEAFSAVKYEELLIILLQIQPKLAGILFTYSTPGKVNLEEFMNKNYIFNISVQRFAFLTGRSLSVFKRDFQKIFSKTPNRWLVQKRLQEAYFLIEKQNKKPTDIYLDLGFENLSHFSFAFRKLFGRTPTALAKK
;
A
#
# COMPACT_ATOMS: atom_id res chain seq x y z
N MET A 1 -24.92 -8.87 -2.07
CA MET A 1 -24.58 -8.60 -3.48
C MET A 1 -23.10 -8.28 -3.51
N ASP A 2 -22.37 -9.24 -4.00
CA ASP A 2 -20.95 -9.44 -3.78
C ASP A 2 -20.09 -8.46 -4.58
N ALA A 3 -19.28 -7.67 -3.85
CA ALA A 3 -18.21 -6.94 -4.46
C ALA A 3 -17.00 -7.89 -4.59
N ASN A 4 -16.66 -8.24 -5.81
CA ASN A 4 -15.48 -9.00 -6.20
C ASN A 4 -14.23 -8.49 -5.46
N ARG A 5 -13.74 -9.27 -4.50
CA ARG A 5 -12.39 -9.18 -3.97
C ARG A 5 -11.50 -10.05 -4.85
N GLU A 6 -10.97 -9.51 -5.92
CA GLU A 6 -9.85 -10.13 -6.61
C GLU A 6 -8.59 -9.93 -5.76
N VAL A 7 -8.23 -10.98 -5.04
CA VAL A 7 -6.93 -11.09 -4.39
C VAL A 7 -5.91 -11.42 -5.47
N ASN A 8 -5.09 -10.45 -5.85
CA ASN A 8 -3.99 -10.63 -6.80
C ASN A 8 -2.89 -11.50 -6.17
N THR A 9 -3.02 -12.82 -6.32
CA THR A 9 -1.97 -13.79 -5.99
C THR A 9 -1.16 -14.08 -7.25
N SER A 10 -0.07 -13.34 -7.46
CA SER A 10 0.91 -13.66 -8.51
C SER A 10 1.76 -14.85 -8.04
N GLY A 11 1.50 -16.04 -8.56
CA GLY A 11 2.32 -17.22 -8.31
C GLY A 11 3.60 -17.24 -9.17
N PRO A 12 4.58 -18.09 -8.85
CA PRO A 12 5.91 -18.10 -9.47
C PRO A 12 5.95 -18.47 -10.96
N ASN A 13 4.84 -18.91 -11.57
CA ASN A 13 4.71 -19.21 -13.00
C ASN A 13 3.54 -18.46 -13.65
N ALA A 14 2.89 -17.55 -12.94
CA ALA A 14 1.95 -16.64 -13.62
C ALA A 14 2.78 -15.79 -14.59
N GLN A 15 2.40 -15.75 -15.86
CA GLN A 15 2.80 -14.65 -16.73
C GLN A 15 2.56 -13.38 -15.90
N PRO A 16 3.51 -12.42 -15.87
CA PRO A 16 3.35 -11.23 -15.05
C PRO A 16 2.00 -10.65 -15.44
N ALA A 17 0.99 -10.82 -14.59
CA ALA A 17 -0.19 -10.01 -14.66
C ALA A 17 0.38 -8.61 -14.75
N ARG A 18 0.11 -7.89 -15.83
CA ARG A 18 0.52 -6.49 -15.98
C ARG A 18 0.23 -5.89 -14.63
N ALA A 19 1.28 -5.43 -13.95
CA ALA A 19 1.17 -4.89 -12.62
C ALA A 19 0.17 -3.73 -12.70
N GLU A 20 -1.09 -4.06 -12.52
CA GLU A 20 -2.10 -3.06 -12.27
C GLU A 20 -1.72 -2.50 -10.92
N ILE A 21 -1.20 -1.28 -10.96
CA ILE A 21 -1.07 -0.45 -9.76
C ILE A 21 -2.40 -0.63 -9.05
N SER A 22 -2.36 -1.20 -7.83
CA SER A 22 -3.58 -1.29 -7.02
C SER A 22 -4.27 0.07 -7.14
N PRO A 23 -5.52 0.14 -7.62
CA PRO A 23 -6.19 1.41 -7.82
C PRO A 23 -6.25 2.23 -6.53
N GLU A 24 -6.03 1.58 -5.41
CA GLU A 24 -6.02 2.17 -4.08
C GLU A 24 -4.66 1.97 -3.39
N HIS A 25 -3.98 3.06 -3.05
CA HIS A 25 -2.71 3.07 -2.29
C HIS A 25 -2.94 2.84 -0.78
N PHE A 26 -3.75 1.85 -0.44
CA PHE A 26 -4.12 1.53 0.94
C PHE A 26 -3.89 0.05 1.24
N VAL A 27 -3.29 -0.23 2.39
CA VAL A 27 -3.01 -1.58 2.87
C VAL A 27 -4.07 -1.97 3.91
N PRO A 28 -5.09 -2.79 3.56
CA PRO A 28 -6.19 -3.13 4.47
C PRO A 28 -5.77 -4.12 5.55
N ASP A 29 -4.91 -5.08 5.23
CA ASP A 29 -4.45 -6.16 6.10
C ASP A 29 -2.94 -6.14 6.22
N HIS A 30 -2.38 -6.83 7.22
CA HIS A 30 -0.93 -7.02 7.29
C HIS A 30 -0.45 -7.89 6.12
N VAL A 31 0.64 -7.48 5.47
CA VAL A 31 1.15 -8.16 4.28
C VAL A 31 2.63 -8.51 4.47
N PHE A 32 2.96 -9.77 4.35
CA PHE A 32 4.34 -10.20 4.19
C PHE A 32 4.72 -10.17 2.71
N VAL A 33 5.83 -9.54 2.39
CA VAL A 33 6.36 -9.43 1.03
C VAL A 33 7.77 -10.01 0.97
N TYR A 34 8.00 -10.90 0.03
CA TYR A 34 9.32 -11.45 -0.31
C TYR A 34 9.61 -11.19 -1.78
N VAL A 35 10.70 -10.54 -2.11
CA VAL A 35 11.11 -10.26 -3.49
C VAL A 35 11.92 -11.45 -4.00
N THR A 36 11.44 -12.13 -5.04
CA THR A 36 12.11 -13.29 -5.65
C THR A 36 13.02 -12.89 -6.80
N LYS A 37 12.71 -11.78 -7.50
CA LYS A 37 13.51 -11.25 -8.61
C LYS A 37 13.34 -9.74 -8.73
N GLY A 38 14.41 -9.03 -9.10
CA GLY A 38 14.39 -7.57 -9.31
C GLY A 38 14.41 -6.78 -8.01
N GLU A 39 13.74 -5.63 -8.00
CA GLU A 39 13.61 -4.79 -6.80
C GLU A 39 12.22 -4.17 -6.69
N LEU A 40 11.72 -4.06 -5.48
CA LEU A 40 10.50 -3.37 -5.10
C LEU A 40 10.87 -2.00 -4.54
N ARG A 41 10.32 -0.94 -5.12
CA ARG A 41 10.40 0.41 -4.57
C ARG A 41 9.03 0.86 -4.11
N ALA A 42 8.98 1.48 -2.95
CA ALA A 42 7.73 1.95 -2.36
C ALA A 42 7.94 3.24 -1.57
N TYR A 43 6.84 3.97 -1.36
CA TYR A 43 6.80 5.22 -0.59
C TYR A 43 5.57 5.22 0.32
N ASP A 44 5.74 5.56 1.60
CA ASP A 44 4.67 5.56 2.62
C ASP A 44 4.18 6.96 3.04
N GLY A 45 4.60 7.99 2.33
CA GLY A 45 4.31 9.39 2.69
C GLY A 45 5.43 10.05 3.51
N ASN A 46 6.38 9.27 4.05
CA ASN A 46 7.52 9.76 4.81
C ASN A 46 8.85 9.32 4.21
N LYS A 47 8.93 8.03 3.85
CA LYS A 47 10.19 7.37 3.47
C LYS A 47 10.02 6.60 2.17
N ASN A 48 11.12 6.51 1.42
CA ASN A 48 11.24 5.56 0.32
C ASN A 48 11.86 4.27 0.86
N TYR A 49 11.32 3.15 0.40
CA TYR A 49 11.77 1.81 0.73
C TYR A 49 12.20 1.10 -0.54
N THR A 50 13.27 0.34 -0.46
CA THR A 50 13.75 -0.51 -1.54
C THR A 50 14.03 -1.89 -0.98
N LEU A 51 13.39 -2.92 -1.54
CA LEU A 51 13.70 -4.31 -1.28
C LEU A 51 14.24 -4.94 -2.55
N LYS A 52 15.37 -5.61 -2.45
CA LYS A 52 16.03 -6.34 -3.54
C LYS A 52 15.64 -7.81 -3.50
N ALA A 53 16.03 -8.56 -4.53
CA ALA A 53 15.88 -10.00 -4.54
C ALA A 53 16.43 -10.63 -3.24
N ASP A 54 15.71 -11.60 -2.71
CA ASP A 54 15.94 -12.29 -1.43
C ASP A 54 15.78 -11.41 -0.18
N GLU A 55 15.18 -10.21 -0.34
CA GLU A 55 14.79 -9.38 0.78
C GLU A 55 13.28 -9.45 1.02
N TYR A 56 12.90 -9.24 2.27
CA TYR A 56 11.52 -9.36 2.72
C TYR A 56 11.21 -8.38 3.85
N CYS A 57 9.93 -8.08 4.01
CA CYS A 57 9.43 -7.22 5.08
C CYS A 57 7.98 -7.56 5.42
N LEU A 58 7.52 -7.02 6.54
CA LEU A 58 6.11 -6.96 6.90
C LEU A 58 5.58 -5.55 6.62
N VAL A 59 4.54 -5.43 5.77
CA VAL A 59 3.82 -4.19 5.53
C VAL A 59 2.61 -4.13 6.46
N ARG A 60 2.45 -3.02 7.17
CA ARG A 60 1.42 -2.87 8.21
C ARG A 60 0.07 -2.52 7.61
N LYS A 61 -1.00 -3.07 8.20
CA LYS A 61 -2.38 -2.67 7.89
C LYS A 61 -2.63 -1.20 8.23
N ASN A 62 -3.64 -0.61 7.60
CA ASN A 62 -4.08 0.77 7.82
C ASN A 62 -3.02 1.83 7.48
N HIS A 63 -2.10 1.52 6.55
CA HIS A 63 -1.09 2.45 6.05
C HIS A 63 -1.32 2.77 4.58
N LEU A 64 -0.85 3.95 4.20
CA LEU A 64 -0.80 4.38 2.81
C LEU A 64 0.55 3.97 2.22
N VAL A 65 0.51 3.29 1.10
CA VAL A 65 1.72 2.86 0.39
C VAL A 65 1.52 3.04 -1.10
N ARG A 66 2.47 3.69 -1.74
CA ARG A 66 2.58 3.76 -3.19
C ARG A 66 3.79 2.94 -3.62
N TYR A 67 3.59 2.08 -4.59
CA TYR A 67 4.66 1.34 -5.24
C TYR A 67 5.06 2.04 -6.53
N ASP A 68 6.36 2.08 -6.84
CA ASP A 68 6.82 2.53 -8.15
C ASP A 68 6.39 1.54 -9.24
N LYS A 69 6.34 2.01 -10.49
CA LYS A 69 6.09 1.13 -11.64
C LYS A 69 7.10 -0.01 -11.62
N GLU A 70 6.57 -1.21 -11.56
CA GLU A 70 7.41 -2.41 -11.52
C GLU A 70 8.14 -2.60 -12.85
N ASN A 71 9.41 -2.99 -12.76
CA ASN A 71 10.15 -3.51 -13.89
C ASN A 71 9.45 -4.81 -14.36
N PRO A 72 9.28 -5.06 -15.68
CA PRO A 72 8.67 -6.30 -16.18
C PRO A 72 9.38 -7.58 -15.71
N GLU A 73 10.59 -7.48 -15.21
CA GLU A 73 11.33 -8.61 -14.60
C GLU A 73 11.15 -8.75 -13.08
N PHE A 74 10.28 -7.95 -12.47
CA PHE A 74 10.03 -8.00 -11.04
C PHE A 74 9.10 -9.17 -10.67
N GLU A 75 9.50 -9.97 -9.69
CA GLU A 75 8.70 -11.06 -9.13
C GLU A 75 8.72 -11.01 -7.61
N ARG A 76 7.58 -11.28 -7.00
CA ARG A 76 7.42 -11.30 -5.54
C ARG A 76 6.43 -12.37 -5.10
N ILE A 77 6.56 -12.78 -3.84
CA ILE A 77 5.55 -13.54 -3.11
C ILE A 77 4.90 -12.61 -2.10
N VAL A 78 3.57 -12.60 -2.06
CA VAL A 78 2.76 -11.77 -1.17
C VAL A 78 1.84 -12.67 -0.36
N ILE A 79 1.91 -12.57 0.97
CA ILE A 79 1.05 -13.30 1.90
C ILE A 79 0.30 -12.28 2.74
N CYS A 80 -1.03 -12.27 2.65
CA CYS A 80 -1.92 -11.39 3.41
C CYS A 80 -2.39 -12.09 4.68
N PHE A 81 -2.26 -11.42 5.81
CA PHE A 81 -2.75 -11.91 7.11
C PHE A 81 -4.05 -11.18 7.46
N GLU A 82 -5.17 -11.79 7.13
CA GLU A 82 -6.49 -11.26 7.48
C GLU A 82 -6.70 -11.24 9.00
N GLU A 83 -7.45 -10.26 9.49
CA GLU A 83 -7.69 -10.08 10.94
C GLU A 83 -8.33 -11.31 11.59
N ALA A 84 -9.24 -11.99 10.90
CA ALA A 84 -9.87 -13.21 11.42
C ALA A 84 -8.86 -14.34 11.65
N PHE A 85 -7.93 -14.53 10.70
CA PHE A 85 -6.86 -15.51 10.82
C PHE A 85 -5.89 -15.15 11.97
N LEU A 86 -5.51 -13.88 12.09
CA LEU A 86 -4.63 -13.43 13.17
C LEU A 86 -5.25 -13.61 14.56
N LYS A 87 -6.56 -13.37 14.71
CA LYS A 87 -7.29 -13.60 15.97
C LYS A 87 -7.29 -15.08 16.35
N ALA A 88 -7.65 -15.95 15.40
CA ALA A 88 -7.65 -17.40 15.63
C ALA A 88 -6.24 -17.93 15.98
N PHE A 89 -5.20 -17.44 15.30
CA PHE A 89 -3.82 -17.78 15.61
C PHE A 89 -3.42 -17.32 17.01
N GLN A 90 -3.74 -16.08 17.38
CA GLN A 90 -3.42 -15.52 18.70
C GLN A 90 -4.05 -16.33 19.83
N GLU A 91 -5.33 -16.72 19.68
CA GLU A 91 -6.04 -17.56 20.64
C GLU A 91 -5.42 -18.96 20.74
N LYS A 92 -5.18 -19.61 19.59
CA LYS A 92 -4.60 -20.96 19.52
C LYS A 92 -3.23 -21.06 20.19
N HIS A 93 -2.38 -20.05 20.01
CA HIS A 93 -0.99 -20.04 20.50
C HIS A 93 -0.79 -19.25 21.78
N ASN A 94 -1.87 -18.72 22.41
CA ASN A 94 -1.80 -17.94 23.66
C ASN A 94 -0.80 -16.79 23.60
N ILE A 95 -0.75 -16.06 22.45
CA ILE A 95 0.26 -15.01 22.22
C ILE A 95 -0.04 -13.78 23.10
N GLN A 96 0.89 -13.48 23.99
CA GLN A 96 0.88 -12.24 24.78
C GLN A 96 1.38 -11.07 23.93
N VAL A 97 0.62 -9.97 23.94
CA VAL A 97 0.94 -8.79 23.13
C VAL A 97 1.65 -7.77 23.97
N ASN A 98 2.94 -7.56 23.72
CA ASN A 98 3.67 -6.42 24.26
C ASN A 98 3.54 -5.25 23.28
N TYR A 99 3.25 -4.07 23.82
CA TYR A 99 3.11 -2.88 23.00
C TYR A 99 4.40 -2.58 22.24
N PHE A 100 4.28 -2.47 20.92
CA PHE A 100 5.37 -2.07 20.04
C PHE A 100 4.91 -0.89 19.19
N ASN A 101 5.54 0.26 19.37
CA ASN A 101 5.23 1.44 18.58
C ASN A 101 6.22 1.59 17.43
N SER A 102 5.70 1.74 16.23
CA SER A 102 6.45 2.16 15.05
C SER A 102 5.50 2.93 14.14
N ASP A 103 5.96 4.03 13.56
CA ASP A 103 5.20 4.81 12.58
C ASP A 103 5.47 4.36 11.14
N ASP A 104 6.43 3.44 10.95
CA ASP A 104 6.81 2.94 9.65
C ASP A 104 5.76 1.98 9.07
N ALA A 105 5.40 2.14 7.81
CA ALA A 105 4.53 1.22 7.10
C ALA A 105 5.24 -0.12 6.82
N PHE A 106 6.54 -0.08 6.58
CA PHE A 106 7.37 -1.26 6.30
C PHE A 106 8.22 -1.61 7.52
N ILE A 107 7.98 -2.78 8.06
CA ILE A 107 8.76 -3.31 9.18
C ILE A 107 9.81 -4.28 8.64
N SER A 108 11.07 -3.91 8.81
CA SER A 108 12.19 -4.79 8.46
C SER A 108 12.20 -6.00 9.39
N VAL A 109 12.32 -7.17 8.80
CA VAL A 109 12.52 -8.44 9.51
C VAL A 109 14.00 -8.84 9.35
N PRO A 110 14.71 -9.19 10.43
CA PRO A 110 16.11 -9.59 10.35
C PRO A 110 16.33 -10.73 9.37
N LYS A 111 17.40 -10.65 8.57
CA LYS A 111 17.77 -11.71 7.61
C LYS A 111 18.00 -13.02 8.37
N ASN A 112 17.35 -14.08 7.88
CA ASN A 112 17.40 -15.41 8.47
C ASN A 112 17.32 -16.46 7.36
N LYS A 113 17.97 -17.63 7.54
CA LYS A 113 17.96 -18.71 6.54
C LYS A 113 16.61 -19.42 6.44
N ILE A 114 15.82 -19.44 7.51
CA ILE A 114 14.53 -20.15 7.55
C ILE A 114 13.51 -19.52 6.58
N ILE A 115 13.53 -18.19 6.39
CA ILE A 115 12.58 -17.53 5.49
C ILE A 115 12.76 -17.96 4.02
N PRO A 116 13.96 -17.91 3.42
CA PRO A 116 14.18 -18.44 2.07
C PRO A 116 13.80 -19.92 1.92
N ASP A 117 14.12 -20.78 2.92
CA ASP A 117 13.76 -22.20 2.92
C ASP A 117 12.23 -22.37 2.95
N PHE A 118 11.53 -21.61 3.78
CA PHE A 118 10.07 -21.53 3.80
C PHE A 118 9.52 -21.16 2.41
N ILE A 119 10.07 -20.12 1.78
CA ILE A 119 9.65 -19.68 0.44
C ILE A 119 9.88 -20.77 -0.61
N CYS A 120 11.00 -21.48 -0.55
CA CYS A 120 11.26 -22.63 -1.42
C CYS A 120 10.23 -23.75 -1.21
N SER A 121 9.90 -24.07 0.05
CA SER A 121 8.87 -25.05 0.37
C SER A 121 7.49 -24.63 -0.11
N LEU A 122 7.16 -23.35 -0.01
CA LEU A 122 5.88 -22.80 -0.41
C LEU A 122 5.60 -22.98 -1.91
N LYS A 123 6.63 -22.86 -2.75
CA LYS A 123 6.53 -23.01 -4.21
C LYS A 123 5.94 -24.36 -4.64
N LEU A 124 6.12 -25.41 -3.86
CA LEU A 124 5.60 -26.74 -4.15
C LEU A 124 4.07 -26.85 -4.02
N TYR A 125 3.43 -25.90 -3.36
CA TYR A 125 1.99 -25.91 -3.09
C TYR A 125 1.20 -24.98 -4.02
N TYR A 126 1.88 -24.28 -4.96
CA TYR A 126 1.21 -23.49 -5.98
C TYR A 126 0.68 -24.39 -7.10
N ASP A 127 -0.55 -24.13 -7.52
CA ASP A 127 -1.13 -24.73 -8.72
C ASP A 127 -0.61 -24.05 -10.00
N ASN A 128 -1.06 -24.56 -11.16
CA ASN A 128 -0.71 -24.00 -12.46
C ASN A 128 -1.20 -22.56 -12.68
N LEU A 129 -2.11 -22.05 -11.83
CA LEU A 129 -2.63 -20.69 -11.85
C LEU A 129 -1.92 -19.78 -10.85
N GLY A 130 -0.89 -20.30 -10.16
CA GLY A 130 -0.13 -19.56 -9.15
C GLY A 130 -0.91 -19.31 -7.85
N LYS A 131 -1.90 -20.16 -7.53
CA LYS A 131 -2.64 -20.12 -6.26
C LYS A 131 -2.19 -21.26 -5.37
N ILE A 132 -2.09 -21.01 -4.07
CA ILE A 132 -1.88 -22.07 -3.08
C ILE A 132 -3.22 -22.81 -2.91
N ASN A 133 -3.15 -24.14 -2.91
CA ASN A 133 -4.31 -24.95 -2.56
C ASN A 133 -4.82 -24.54 -1.17
N GLU A 134 -6.14 -24.27 -1.08
CA GLU A 134 -6.79 -23.72 0.10
C GLU A 134 -6.55 -24.58 1.36
N ALA A 135 -6.50 -25.91 1.20
CA ALA A 135 -6.21 -26.83 2.30
C ALA A 135 -4.82 -26.62 2.92
N PHE A 136 -3.83 -26.14 2.16
CA PHE A 136 -2.47 -25.90 2.64
C PHE A 136 -2.21 -24.47 3.04
N SER A 137 -3.00 -23.51 2.55
CA SER A 137 -2.77 -22.07 2.77
C SER A 137 -2.76 -21.72 4.26
N ALA A 138 -3.75 -22.20 5.02
CA ALA A 138 -3.84 -21.94 6.46
C ALA A 138 -2.61 -22.46 7.22
N VAL A 139 -2.16 -23.66 6.92
CA VAL A 139 -0.98 -24.27 7.56
C VAL A 139 0.29 -23.48 7.22
N LYS A 140 0.46 -23.10 5.95
CA LYS A 140 1.62 -22.33 5.50
C LYS A 140 1.64 -20.91 6.06
N TYR A 141 0.50 -20.28 6.22
CA TYR A 141 0.40 -18.95 6.83
C TYR A 141 0.70 -19.03 8.34
N GLU A 142 0.24 -20.08 9.01
CA GLU A 142 0.57 -20.36 10.42
C GLU A 142 2.08 -20.60 10.61
N GLU A 143 2.69 -21.43 9.76
CA GLU A 143 4.14 -21.69 9.75
C GLU A 143 4.92 -20.36 9.62
N LEU A 144 4.56 -19.50 8.65
CA LEU A 144 5.22 -18.22 8.47
C LEU A 144 5.08 -17.32 9.71
N LEU A 145 3.90 -17.25 10.32
CA LEU A 145 3.70 -16.44 11.53
C LEU A 145 4.58 -16.94 12.69
N ILE A 146 4.68 -18.25 12.89
CA ILE A 146 5.55 -18.85 13.92
C ILE A 146 7.01 -18.43 13.65
N ILE A 147 7.47 -18.57 12.40
CA ILE A 147 8.84 -18.19 12.02
C ILE A 147 9.09 -16.69 12.29
N LEU A 148 8.18 -15.81 11.85
CA LEU A 148 8.30 -14.36 12.04
C LEU A 148 8.37 -13.96 13.52
N LEU A 149 7.52 -14.59 14.36
CA LEU A 149 7.48 -14.31 15.80
C LEU A 149 8.70 -14.88 16.54
N GLN A 150 9.28 -15.98 16.07
CA GLN A 150 10.56 -16.51 16.61
C GLN A 150 11.74 -15.61 16.26
N ILE A 151 11.79 -15.08 15.01
CA ILE A 151 12.87 -14.17 14.57
C ILE A 151 12.77 -12.83 15.29
N GLN A 152 11.54 -12.33 15.44
CA GLN A 152 11.28 -10.96 15.96
C GLN A 152 10.00 -10.94 16.82
N PRO A 153 10.08 -11.36 18.10
CA PRO A 153 8.89 -11.47 18.98
C PRO A 153 8.07 -10.19 19.12
N LYS A 154 8.71 -9.03 19.00
CA LYS A 154 8.02 -7.73 19.05
C LYS A 154 7.01 -7.50 17.91
N LEU A 155 7.06 -8.28 16.82
CA LEU A 155 6.05 -8.23 15.76
C LEU A 155 4.65 -8.57 16.29
N ALA A 156 4.52 -9.30 17.40
CA ALA A 156 3.25 -9.56 18.07
C ALA A 156 2.48 -8.26 18.38
N GLY A 157 3.19 -7.21 18.81
CA GLY A 157 2.59 -5.90 19.09
C GLY A 157 2.04 -5.17 17.87
N ILE A 158 2.47 -5.56 16.65
CA ILE A 158 1.95 -5.03 15.39
C ILE A 158 0.83 -5.93 14.87
N LEU A 159 1.10 -7.23 14.74
CA LEU A 159 0.22 -8.20 14.11
C LEU A 159 -1.11 -8.37 14.85
N PHE A 160 -1.07 -8.37 16.19
CA PHE A 160 -2.24 -8.60 17.04
C PHE A 160 -2.82 -7.31 17.63
N THR A 161 -2.57 -6.16 16.99
CA THR A 161 -3.25 -4.90 17.33
C THR A 161 -4.44 -4.70 16.41
N TYR A 162 -5.66 -4.76 16.97
CA TYR A 162 -6.93 -4.71 16.23
C TYR A 162 -7.64 -3.35 16.32
N SER A 163 -7.00 -2.36 16.91
CA SER A 163 -7.58 -1.01 17.03
C SER A 163 -7.76 -0.34 15.67
N THR A 164 -8.84 0.41 15.54
CA THR A 164 -9.03 1.32 14.41
C THR A 164 -8.18 2.58 14.57
N PRO A 165 -7.81 3.26 13.47
CA PRO A 165 -7.08 4.53 13.55
C PRO A 165 -7.77 5.55 14.46
N GLY A 166 -7.00 6.16 15.35
CA GLY A 166 -7.46 7.23 16.21
C GLY A 166 -7.66 8.56 15.46
N LYS A 167 -8.33 9.51 16.13
CA LYS A 167 -8.55 10.84 15.55
C LYS A 167 -7.25 11.63 15.49
N VAL A 168 -6.84 12.01 14.27
CA VAL A 168 -5.62 12.80 14.00
C VAL A 168 -5.95 14.21 13.51
N ASN A 169 -4.94 15.09 13.47
CA ASN A 169 -5.04 16.41 12.87
C ASN A 169 -5.36 16.27 11.38
N LEU A 170 -6.57 16.69 10.99
CA LEU A 170 -7.08 16.51 9.63
C LEU A 170 -6.30 17.34 8.61
N GLU A 171 -5.96 18.57 8.94
CA GLU A 171 -5.25 19.47 8.04
C GLU A 171 -3.84 18.94 7.73
N GLU A 172 -3.11 18.60 8.76
CA GLU A 172 -1.76 18.03 8.63
C GLU A 172 -1.78 16.71 7.85
N PHE A 173 -2.70 15.80 8.22
CA PHE A 173 -2.83 14.52 7.54
C PHE A 173 -3.12 14.68 6.04
N MET A 174 -4.06 15.54 5.67
CA MET A 174 -4.42 15.75 4.27
C MET A 174 -3.32 16.45 3.48
N ASN A 175 -2.65 17.44 4.05
CA ASN A 175 -1.53 18.11 3.40
C ASN A 175 -0.33 17.18 3.15
N LYS A 176 -0.16 16.16 3.98
CA LYS A 176 0.88 15.15 3.81
C LYS A 176 0.51 14.07 2.80
N ASN A 177 -0.76 13.65 2.78
CA ASN A 177 -1.19 12.43 2.12
C ASN A 177 -2.03 12.64 0.85
N TYR A 178 -2.18 13.87 0.34
CA TYR A 178 -3.03 14.18 -0.83
C TYR A 178 -2.62 13.46 -2.12
N ILE A 179 -1.36 13.04 -2.24
CA ILE A 179 -0.85 12.34 -3.43
C ILE A 179 -1.32 10.89 -3.52
N PHE A 180 -1.75 10.28 -2.40
CA PHE A 180 -2.20 8.90 -2.43
C PHE A 180 -3.57 8.78 -3.10
N ASN A 181 -3.67 7.87 -4.08
CA ASN A 181 -4.93 7.58 -4.75
C ASN A 181 -5.76 6.62 -3.90
N ILE A 182 -6.57 7.18 -3.01
CA ILE A 182 -7.51 6.44 -2.17
C ILE A 182 -8.86 7.15 -2.14
N SER A 183 -9.92 6.41 -1.81
CA SER A 183 -11.26 6.97 -1.68
C SER A 183 -11.37 7.95 -0.51
N VAL A 184 -12.31 8.90 -0.61
CA VAL A 184 -12.63 9.83 0.50
C VAL A 184 -13.05 9.08 1.76
N GLN A 185 -13.67 7.92 1.60
CA GLN A 185 -14.04 7.05 2.73
C GLN A 185 -12.82 6.49 3.45
N ARG A 186 -11.75 6.13 2.70
CA ARG A 186 -10.47 5.70 3.28
C ARG A 186 -9.76 6.84 4.02
N PHE A 187 -9.75 8.05 3.46
CA PHE A 187 -9.24 9.22 4.19
C PHE A 187 -10.01 9.47 5.49
N ALA A 188 -11.34 9.34 5.48
CA ALA A 188 -12.14 9.47 6.68
C ALA A 188 -11.75 8.42 7.74
N PHE A 189 -11.67 7.15 7.34
CA PHE A 189 -11.26 6.05 8.20
C PHE A 189 -9.87 6.28 8.81
N LEU A 190 -8.87 6.60 8.00
CA LEU A 190 -7.48 6.83 8.45
C LEU A 190 -7.34 8.03 9.39
N THR A 191 -8.28 8.98 9.32
CA THR A 191 -8.32 10.13 10.23
C THR A 191 -9.19 9.91 11.48
N GLY A 192 -9.66 8.68 11.70
CA GLY A 192 -10.51 8.33 12.86
C GLY A 192 -11.88 9.00 12.83
N ARG A 193 -12.48 9.17 11.63
CA ARG A 193 -13.76 9.87 11.43
C ARG A 193 -14.72 9.03 10.60
N SER A 194 -16.02 9.16 10.89
CA SER A 194 -17.03 8.73 9.92
C SER A 194 -16.99 9.63 8.68
N LEU A 195 -17.47 9.14 7.54
CA LEU A 195 -17.47 9.90 6.28
C LEU A 195 -18.21 11.25 6.40
N SER A 196 -19.32 11.29 7.14
CA SER A 196 -20.10 12.51 7.34
C SER A 196 -19.34 13.54 8.18
N VAL A 197 -18.72 13.09 9.28
CA VAL A 197 -17.90 13.96 10.14
C VAL A 197 -16.67 14.46 9.37
N PHE A 198 -16.01 13.58 8.61
CA PHE A 198 -14.87 13.94 7.77
C PHE A 198 -15.24 15.05 6.77
N LYS A 199 -16.31 14.88 5.99
CA LYS A 199 -16.75 15.88 5.01
C LYS A 199 -17.09 17.23 5.66
N ARG A 200 -17.77 17.21 6.81
CA ARG A 200 -18.12 18.42 7.56
C ARG A 200 -16.87 19.16 8.08
N ASP A 201 -15.96 18.42 8.74
CA ASP A 201 -14.73 18.98 9.30
C ASP A 201 -13.81 19.49 8.18
N PHE A 202 -13.74 18.73 7.07
CA PHE A 202 -12.96 19.10 5.89
C PHE A 202 -13.46 20.42 5.27
N GLN A 203 -14.78 20.58 5.12
CA GLN A 203 -15.38 21.80 4.58
C GLN A 203 -15.07 23.01 5.48
N LYS A 204 -15.06 22.83 6.80
CA LYS A 204 -14.70 23.90 7.75
C LYS A 204 -13.24 24.34 7.61
N ILE A 205 -12.30 23.39 7.43
CA ILE A 205 -10.87 23.67 7.37
C ILE A 205 -10.46 24.21 5.99
N PHE A 206 -10.90 23.55 4.91
CA PHE A 206 -10.41 23.83 3.57
C PHE A 206 -11.38 24.67 2.70
N SER A 207 -12.57 24.96 3.19
CA SER A 207 -13.64 25.69 2.46
C SER A 207 -14.00 25.08 1.10
N LYS A 208 -13.75 23.77 0.92
CA LYS A 208 -13.94 22.98 -0.31
C LYS A 208 -14.36 21.57 0.03
N THR A 209 -14.98 20.88 -0.95
CA THR A 209 -15.20 19.45 -0.83
C THR A 209 -13.87 18.69 -0.97
N PRO A 210 -13.72 17.51 -0.32
CA PRO A 210 -12.47 16.72 -0.39
C PRO A 210 -11.98 16.47 -1.81
N ASN A 211 -12.84 15.96 -2.69
CA ASN A 211 -12.46 15.67 -4.09
C ASN A 211 -11.98 16.91 -4.84
N ARG A 212 -12.67 18.04 -4.69
CA ARG A 212 -12.28 19.29 -5.36
C ARG A 212 -10.93 19.79 -4.85
N TRP A 213 -10.71 19.71 -3.55
CA TRP A 213 -9.45 20.10 -2.93
C TRP A 213 -8.29 19.18 -3.37
N LEU A 214 -8.49 17.85 -3.34
CA LEU A 214 -7.50 16.86 -3.77
C LEU A 214 -7.05 17.12 -5.21
N VAL A 215 -7.99 17.20 -6.14
CA VAL A 215 -7.68 17.47 -7.55
C VAL A 215 -6.90 18.78 -7.70
N GLN A 216 -7.36 19.85 -7.05
CA GLN A 216 -6.70 21.15 -7.14
C GLN A 216 -5.28 21.11 -6.56
N LYS A 217 -5.08 20.47 -5.39
CA LYS A 217 -3.77 20.36 -4.73
C LYS A 217 -2.78 19.59 -5.59
N ARG A 218 -3.21 18.44 -6.13
CA ARG A 218 -2.42 17.60 -7.03
C ARG A 218 -2.03 18.34 -8.32
N LEU A 219 -2.94 19.13 -8.88
CA LEU A 219 -2.66 19.91 -10.08
C LEU A 219 -1.72 21.08 -9.81
N GLN A 220 -1.78 21.72 -8.65
CA GLN A 220 -0.84 22.77 -8.24
C GLN A 220 0.58 22.17 -8.11
N GLU A 221 0.71 21.00 -7.51
CA GLU A 221 1.99 20.28 -7.43
C GLU A 221 2.49 19.89 -8.82
N ALA A 222 1.62 19.37 -9.70
CA ALA A 222 1.98 19.08 -11.08
C ALA A 222 2.52 20.31 -11.82
N TYR A 223 1.87 21.45 -11.65
CA TYR A 223 2.31 22.70 -12.25
C TYR A 223 3.74 23.05 -11.80
N PHE A 224 3.99 22.99 -10.50
CA PHE A 224 5.33 23.24 -9.92
C PHE A 224 6.39 22.27 -10.46
N LEU A 225 6.10 20.96 -10.48
CA LEU A 225 7.02 19.93 -10.97
C LEU A 225 7.37 20.11 -12.45
N ILE A 226 6.38 20.47 -13.29
CA ILE A 226 6.59 20.70 -14.70
C ILE A 226 7.37 22.01 -14.93
N GLU A 227 6.94 23.12 -14.33
CA GLU A 227 7.51 24.45 -14.61
C GLU A 227 8.89 24.64 -13.96
N LYS A 228 9.10 24.15 -12.72
CA LYS A 228 10.32 24.40 -11.95
C LYS A 228 11.32 23.26 -11.98
N GLN A 229 10.85 22.02 -12.13
CA GLN A 229 11.70 20.84 -12.13
C GLN A 229 11.81 20.16 -13.49
N ASN A 230 11.19 20.73 -14.54
CA ASN A 230 11.19 20.19 -15.91
C ASN A 230 10.76 18.72 -16.00
N LYS A 231 9.88 18.27 -15.10
CA LYS A 231 9.33 16.91 -15.11
C LYS A 231 8.34 16.74 -16.25
N LYS A 232 8.37 15.58 -16.92
CA LYS A 232 7.40 15.27 -17.97
C LYS A 232 6.03 14.95 -17.37
N PRO A 233 4.93 15.42 -17.96
CA PRO A 233 3.57 15.09 -17.49
C PRO A 233 3.29 13.59 -17.36
N THR A 234 3.85 12.78 -18.27
CA THR A 234 3.74 11.32 -18.28
C THR A 234 4.41 10.64 -17.08
N ASP A 235 5.41 11.27 -16.51
CA ASP A 235 6.21 10.68 -15.42
C ASP A 235 5.62 10.98 -14.05
N ILE A 236 4.78 12.03 -13.95
CA ILE A 236 4.30 12.54 -12.65
C ILE A 236 2.82 12.31 -12.38
N TYR A 237 1.97 12.06 -13.38
CA TYR A 237 0.52 12.01 -13.16
C TYR A 237 0.10 10.89 -12.20
N LEU A 238 0.71 9.71 -12.30
CA LEU A 238 0.47 8.59 -11.39
C LEU A 238 0.97 8.91 -9.98
N ASP A 239 2.16 9.49 -9.87
CA ASP A 239 2.76 9.88 -8.58
C ASP A 239 1.94 10.91 -7.83
N LEU A 240 1.17 11.70 -8.57
CA LEU A 240 0.23 12.68 -8.02
C LEU A 240 -1.18 12.12 -7.79
N GLY A 241 -1.36 10.81 -7.93
CA GLY A 241 -2.61 10.12 -7.64
C GLY A 241 -3.69 10.25 -8.72
N PHE A 242 -3.33 10.51 -9.97
CA PHE A 242 -4.25 10.41 -11.11
C PHE A 242 -4.16 9.01 -11.72
N GLU A 243 -5.30 8.41 -12.04
CA GLU A 243 -5.36 7.05 -12.60
C GLU A 243 -4.96 6.99 -14.07
N ASN A 244 -5.26 8.06 -14.82
CA ASN A 244 -4.93 8.13 -16.23
C ASN A 244 -4.52 9.54 -16.69
N LEU A 245 -3.69 9.58 -17.73
CA LEU A 245 -3.13 10.81 -18.29
C LEU A 245 -4.19 11.71 -18.93
N SER A 246 -5.26 11.13 -19.48
CA SER A 246 -6.33 11.91 -20.12
C SER A 246 -7.12 12.73 -19.10
N HIS A 247 -7.53 12.12 -17.99
CA HIS A 247 -8.19 12.82 -16.89
C HIS A 247 -7.29 13.89 -16.28
N PHE A 248 -6.01 13.58 -16.04
CA PHE A 248 -5.03 14.55 -15.58
C PHE A 248 -4.93 15.76 -16.52
N SER A 249 -4.73 15.52 -17.82
CA SER A 249 -4.54 16.58 -18.83
C SER A 249 -5.78 17.45 -18.98
N PHE A 250 -6.97 16.85 -18.96
CA PHE A 250 -8.24 17.58 -18.99
C PHE A 250 -8.41 18.48 -17.75
N ALA A 251 -8.22 17.93 -16.56
CA ALA A 251 -8.33 18.66 -15.30
C ALA A 251 -7.30 19.79 -15.21
N PHE A 252 -6.07 19.55 -15.66
CA PHE A 252 -5.01 20.54 -15.71
C PHE A 252 -5.36 21.71 -16.63
N ARG A 253 -5.81 21.40 -17.87
CA ARG A 253 -6.25 22.45 -18.82
C ARG A 253 -7.43 23.25 -18.28
N LYS A 254 -8.38 22.59 -17.62
CA LYS A 254 -9.53 23.27 -17.00
C LYS A 254 -9.12 24.25 -15.91
N LEU A 255 -8.07 23.91 -15.12
CA LEU A 255 -7.61 24.75 -14.00
C LEU A 255 -6.69 25.88 -14.47
N PHE A 256 -5.76 25.61 -15.42
CA PHE A 256 -4.68 26.53 -15.80
C PHE A 256 -4.84 27.14 -17.20
N GLY A 257 -5.88 26.81 -17.95
CA GLY A 257 -6.14 27.32 -19.30
C GLY A 257 -5.22 26.75 -20.40
N ARG A 258 -4.20 25.93 -20.04
CA ARG A 258 -3.24 25.31 -20.95
C ARG A 258 -2.98 23.85 -20.59
N THR A 259 -2.52 23.05 -21.56
CA THR A 259 -2.20 21.64 -21.33
C THR A 259 -0.88 21.47 -20.57
N PRO A 260 -0.69 20.35 -19.83
CA PRO A 260 0.58 20.06 -19.19
C PRO A 260 1.77 20.02 -20.17
N THR A 261 1.54 19.46 -21.37
CA THR A 261 2.57 19.38 -22.42
C THR A 261 2.94 20.76 -22.97
N ALA A 262 1.99 21.69 -23.07
CA ALA A 262 2.26 23.07 -23.51
C ALA A 262 3.06 23.84 -22.44
N LEU A 263 2.90 23.51 -21.15
CA LEU A 263 3.72 24.05 -20.07
C LEU A 263 5.15 23.52 -20.10
N ALA A 264 5.31 22.20 -20.39
CA ALA A 264 6.62 21.53 -20.43
C ALA A 264 7.53 21.95 -21.62
N LYS A 265 6.98 22.57 -22.67
CA LYS A 265 7.71 23.00 -23.88
C LYS A 265 8.33 24.41 -23.75
N LYS A 266 8.25 25.03 -22.59
CA LYS A 266 8.97 26.26 -22.29
C LYS A 266 10.38 25.99 -21.80
#